data_f2de1ecd7c9ea72a734776540bbe1f95
#
_entry.id   f2de1ecd7c9ea72a734776540bbe1f95
#
_cell.length_a   1.000
_cell.length_b   1.000
_cell.length_c   1.000
_cell.angle_alpha   90.00
_cell.angle_beta   90.00
_cell.angle_gamma   90.00
#
_symmetry.space_group_name_H-M   'P 1'
#
loop_
_entity.id
_entity.type
_entity.pdbx_description
1 polymer ?
#
loop_
_entity_poly.entity_id
_entity_poly.type
_entity_poly.pdbx_seq_one_letter_code
_entity_poly.pdbx_strand_id
1 'polypeptide(L)'
;IGMVHQEFSLIPGFTATENILLNREPKKTNVLSQVFGERLDTLDYNEMNGRAAAAIDKMGFSIDRSMVINDMPVGHKQFTEIARELSKDNLKLLILDEPTAVLTEKEAEALLDSIRSMSEKGIAVIFITHRLHEILSVCDTVVVMRDGYVVKNVPAKDTNVSDITKWMVGRNVSSAANNDIRTLPDAKTIMSIRKLWVDMPGEIVRNVDLDIKEGEILGIGGLAGQGKLGIPNGVMGLYEAGGTVEFEGKPIPLNSPRSCLDANIAFVSEDRRGVGLLLDETLEWNVAFPAMQVQDKFLKKLLGGLIKWRDEKAISEVTDKYIEELMIKCTGSKQKARELSGGNQQKICLAKAFALEPKFLFVSEPTRGIDVGAKSLVLEALKKFNRESGVTVVMISSELEELRQVCDRIAI
;
A
#
# COMPACT_ATOMS: atom_id res chain seq x y z
N ILE A 1 -15.46 -18.78 16.64
CA ILE A 1 -15.01 -17.50 16.04
C ILE A 1 -13.94 -17.80 15.03
N GLY A 2 -14.03 -17.21 13.83
CA GLY A 2 -13.00 -17.20 12.79
C GLY A 2 -12.48 -15.78 12.61
N MET A 3 -11.21 -15.65 12.21
CA MET A 3 -10.61 -14.36 11.88
C MET A 3 -9.66 -14.49 10.70
N VAL A 4 -9.83 -13.63 9.73
CA VAL A 4 -8.93 -13.43 8.58
C VAL A 4 -8.21 -12.10 8.77
N HIS A 5 -6.90 -12.16 8.79
CA HIS A 5 -6.05 -11.00 9.04
C HIS A 5 -5.69 -10.29 7.73
N GLN A 6 -5.25 -9.05 7.83
CA GLN A 6 -4.77 -8.26 6.69
C GLN A 6 -3.52 -8.87 6.03
N GLU A 7 -2.64 -9.51 6.82
CA GLU A 7 -1.46 -10.24 6.33
C GLU A 7 -1.76 -11.75 6.29
N PHE A 8 -1.34 -12.42 5.22
CA PHE A 8 -1.59 -13.85 5.06
C PHE A 8 -0.88 -14.67 6.13
N SER A 9 -1.63 -15.59 6.75
CA SER A 9 -1.11 -16.56 7.71
C SER A 9 -1.10 -17.99 7.14
N LEU A 10 -0.91 -18.10 5.80
CA LEU A 10 -0.80 -19.37 5.09
C LEU A 10 0.64 -19.89 5.09
N ILE A 11 0.79 -21.21 5.08
CA ILE A 11 2.10 -21.87 4.95
C ILE A 11 2.46 -21.97 3.47
N PRO A 12 3.51 -21.27 2.98
CA PRO A 12 3.79 -21.14 1.54
C PRO A 12 4.07 -22.46 0.82
N GLY A 13 4.69 -23.43 1.51
CA GLY A 13 5.05 -24.74 0.94
C GLY A 13 3.93 -25.78 0.94
N PHE A 14 2.75 -25.44 1.49
CA PHE A 14 1.60 -26.33 1.57
C PHE A 14 0.61 -26.03 0.45
N THR A 15 -0.20 -27.03 0.09
CA THR A 15 -1.34 -26.86 -0.82
C THR A 15 -2.49 -26.09 -0.17
N ALA A 16 -3.46 -25.66 -0.97
CA ALA A 16 -4.67 -25.02 -0.44
C ALA A 16 -5.42 -25.96 0.52
N THR A 17 -5.58 -27.25 0.17
CA THR A 17 -6.21 -28.26 1.02
C THR A 17 -5.52 -28.36 2.39
N GLU A 18 -4.20 -28.46 2.40
CA GLU A 18 -3.42 -28.58 3.63
C GLU A 18 -3.52 -27.33 4.51
N ASN A 19 -3.53 -26.14 3.90
CA ASN A 19 -3.72 -24.89 4.63
C ASN A 19 -5.14 -24.73 5.18
N ILE A 20 -6.18 -25.12 4.44
CA ILE A 20 -7.58 -25.04 4.88
C ILE A 20 -7.83 -25.93 6.11
N LEU A 21 -7.23 -27.10 6.14
CA LEU A 21 -7.43 -28.07 7.22
C LEU A 21 -6.31 -28.14 8.25
N LEU A 22 -5.37 -27.19 8.20
CA LEU A 22 -4.23 -27.13 9.11
C LEU A 22 -4.67 -27.29 10.59
N ASN A 23 -4.04 -28.20 11.31
CA ASN A 23 -4.34 -28.61 12.70
C ASN A 23 -5.73 -29.25 12.90
N ARG A 24 -6.41 -29.66 11.81
CA ARG A 24 -7.72 -30.33 11.83
C ARG A 24 -7.78 -31.44 10.80
N GLU A 25 -6.62 -31.95 10.44
CA GLU A 25 -6.47 -32.98 9.41
C GLU A 25 -7.18 -34.26 9.87
N PRO A 26 -8.13 -34.81 9.09
CA PRO A 26 -8.71 -36.11 9.36
C PRO A 26 -7.64 -37.20 9.25
N LYS A 27 -7.66 -38.13 10.23
CA LYS A 27 -6.71 -39.23 10.30
C LYS A 27 -7.42 -40.53 9.93
N LYS A 28 -6.68 -41.41 9.26
CA LYS A 28 -7.10 -42.73 8.93
C LYS A 28 -6.28 -43.73 9.72
N THR A 29 -6.96 -44.59 10.48
CA THR A 29 -6.33 -45.71 11.16
C THR A 29 -5.77 -46.71 10.17
N ASN A 30 -4.56 -47.19 10.39
CA ASN A 30 -3.92 -48.23 9.61
C ASN A 30 -3.55 -49.43 10.55
N VAL A 31 -3.12 -50.55 9.95
CA VAL A 31 -2.77 -51.76 10.70
C VAL A 31 -1.69 -51.49 11.77
N LEU A 32 -0.75 -50.62 11.49
CA LEU A 32 0.32 -50.26 12.42
C LEU A 32 -0.19 -49.40 13.56
N SER A 33 -1.12 -48.46 13.30
CA SER A 33 -1.69 -47.62 14.34
C SER A 33 -2.63 -48.39 15.29
N GLN A 34 -3.29 -49.42 14.77
CA GLN A 34 -4.10 -50.33 15.60
C GLN A 34 -3.26 -51.13 16.62
N VAL A 35 -2.00 -51.46 16.28
CA VAL A 35 -1.08 -52.22 17.13
C VAL A 35 -0.22 -51.32 18.03
N PHE A 36 0.27 -50.21 17.50
CA PHE A 36 1.30 -49.36 18.13
C PHE A 36 0.77 -47.99 18.58
N GLY A 37 -0.53 -47.71 18.38
CA GLY A 37 -1.20 -46.50 18.85
C GLY A 37 -1.36 -45.42 17.80
N GLU A 38 -2.21 -44.42 18.10
CA GLU A 38 -2.71 -43.37 17.20
C GLU A 38 -1.63 -42.48 16.60
N ARG A 39 -0.41 -42.49 17.14
CA ARG A 39 0.73 -41.71 16.59
C ARG A 39 1.18 -42.19 15.21
N LEU A 40 0.76 -43.37 14.80
CA LEU A 40 1.07 -43.95 13.49
C LEU A 40 -0.13 -43.88 12.53
N ASP A 41 -1.19 -43.16 12.88
CA ASP A 41 -2.27 -42.84 11.95
C ASP A 41 -1.74 -42.01 10.75
N THR A 42 -2.27 -42.27 9.57
CA THR A 42 -1.96 -41.54 8.35
C THR A 42 -3.04 -40.49 8.08
N LEU A 43 -2.68 -39.42 7.37
CA LEU A 43 -3.64 -38.42 6.94
C LEU A 43 -4.61 -39.02 5.92
N ASP A 44 -5.89 -38.69 6.04
CA ASP A 44 -6.90 -39.06 5.04
C ASP A 44 -7.07 -37.94 4.03
N TYR A 45 -6.24 -37.98 2.98
CA TYR A 45 -6.27 -36.97 1.92
C TYR A 45 -7.60 -36.92 1.16
N ASN A 46 -8.33 -38.04 1.07
CA ASN A 46 -9.64 -38.05 0.40
C ASN A 46 -10.67 -37.25 1.21
N GLU A 47 -10.71 -37.45 2.52
CA GLU A 47 -11.58 -36.71 3.41
C GLU A 47 -11.12 -35.24 3.49
N MET A 48 -9.82 -34.97 3.54
CA MET A 48 -9.27 -33.62 3.50
C MET A 48 -9.75 -32.85 2.26
N ASN A 49 -9.62 -33.46 1.08
CA ASN A 49 -10.06 -32.85 -0.17
C ASN A 49 -11.58 -32.62 -0.22
N GLY A 50 -12.38 -33.52 0.35
CA GLY A 50 -13.82 -33.36 0.46
C GLY A 50 -14.22 -32.18 1.36
N ARG A 51 -13.61 -32.08 2.56
CA ARG A 51 -13.86 -30.98 3.49
C ARG A 51 -13.39 -29.63 2.95
N ALA A 52 -12.22 -29.59 2.30
CA ALA A 52 -11.71 -28.37 1.66
C ALA A 52 -12.63 -27.93 0.51
N ALA A 53 -13.10 -28.86 -0.33
CA ALA A 53 -14.08 -28.56 -1.39
C ALA A 53 -15.34 -27.94 -0.80
N ALA A 54 -15.93 -28.55 0.21
CA ALA A 54 -17.15 -28.04 0.86
C ALA A 54 -16.96 -26.64 1.45
N ALA A 55 -15.76 -26.30 1.95
CA ALA A 55 -15.46 -24.97 2.47
C ALA A 55 -15.34 -23.94 1.34
N ILE A 56 -14.72 -24.29 0.22
CA ILE A 56 -14.57 -23.44 -0.97
C ILE A 56 -15.93 -23.22 -1.63
N ASP A 57 -16.74 -24.27 -1.77
CA ASP A 57 -18.07 -24.20 -2.38
C ASP A 57 -19.02 -23.26 -1.62
N LYS A 58 -18.87 -23.13 -0.29
CA LYS A 58 -19.63 -22.16 0.50
C LYS A 58 -19.42 -20.70 0.08
N MET A 59 -18.30 -20.42 -0.57
CA MET A 59 -17.95 -19.06 -1.03
C MET A 59 -18.41 -18.80 -2.47
N GLY A 60 -18.85 -19.83 -3.22
CA GLY A 60 -19.19 -19.68 -4.64
C GLY A 60 -17.98 -19.41 -5.55
N PHE A 61 -16.77 -19.72 -5.10
CA PHE A 61 -15.52 -19.46 -5.82
C PHE A 61 -14.82 -20.76 -6.18
N SER A 62 -14.06 -20.77 -7.27
CA SER A 62 -13.28 -21.96 -7.69
C SER A 62 -11.80 -21.74 -7.42
N ILE A 63 -11.20 -22.59 -6.59
CA ILE A 63 -9.77 -22.61 -6.28
C ILE A 63 -9.23 -24.00 -6.58
N ASP A 64 -8.07 -24.06 -7.23
CA ASP A 64 -7.37 -25.34 -7.36
C ASP A 64 -6.79 -25.74 -5.99
N ARG A 65 -7.40 -26.76 -5.40
CA ARG A 65 -7.08 -27.27 -4.06
C ARG A 65 -5.70 -27.89 -3.95
N SER A 66 -5.15 -28.37 -5.07
CA SER A 66 -3.83 -29.00 -5.16
C SER A 66 -2.71 -28.00 -5.38
N MET A 67 -3.02 -26.75 -5.73
CA MET A 67 -2.03 -25.70 -5.94
C MET A 67 -1.32 -25.36 -4.64
N VAL A 68 0.00 -25.26 -4.70
CA VAL A 68 0.86 -24.83 -3.60
C VAL A 68 0.68 -23.32 -3.39
N ILE A 69 0.56 -22.88 -2.15
CA ILE A 69 0.29 -21.46 -1.82
C ILE A 69 1.33 -20.51 -2.44
N ASN A 70 2.59 -20.93 -2.51
CA ASN A 70 3.64 -20.06 -3.07
C ASN A 70 3.34 -19.65 -4.52
N ASP A 71 2.78 -20.56 -5.31
CA ASP A 71 2.49 -20.37 -6.74
C ASP A 71 1.10 -19.77 -7.01
N MET A 72 0.34 -19.51 -5.94
CA MET A 72 -1.04 -19.07 -6.01
C MET A 72 -1.14 -17.55 -6.23
N PRO A 73 -2.05 -17.07 -7.11
CA PRO A 73 -2.40 -15.65 -7.18
C PRO A 73 -2.86 -15.10 -5.83
N VAL A 74 -2.58 -13.81 -5.58
CA VAL A 74 -2.84 -13.18 -4.27
C VAL A 74 -4.31 -13.26 -3.88
N GLY A 75 -5.24 -13.04 -4.82
CA GLY A 75 -6.68 -13.20 -4.58
C GLY A 75 -7.06 -14.63 -4.13
N HIS A 76 -6.48 -15.65 -4.76
CA HIS A 76 -6.73 -17.04 -4.37
C HIS A 76 -6.17 -17.37 -2.97
N LYS A 77 -5.04 -16.75 -2.56
CA LYS A 77 -4.54 -16.86 -1.18
C LYS A 77 -5.56 -16.31 -0.20
N GLN A 78 -6.16 -15.17 -0.49
CA GLN A 78 -7.20 -14.55 0.34
C GLN A 78 -8.40 -15.48 0.51
N PHE A 79 -8.91 -16.05 -0.59
CA PHE A 79 -10.01 -17.01 -0.54
C PHE A 79 -9.64 -18.31 0.20
N THR A 80 -8.39 -18.76 0.11
CA THR A 80 -7.91 -19.93 0.87
C THR A 80 -7.95 -19.68 2.37
N GLU A 81 -7.57 -18.49 2.84
CA GLU A 81 -7.70 -18.11 4.26
C GLU A 81 -9.15 -18.07 4.72
N ILE A 82 -10.04 -17.48 3.92
CA ILE A 82 -11.48 -17.44 4.26
C ILE A 82 -12.04 -18.86 4.31
N ALA A 83 -11.69 -19.72 3.33
CA ALA A 83 -12.10 -21.13 3.32
C ALA A 83 -11.61 -21.89 4.56
N ARG A 84 -10.39 -21.61 5.03
CA ARG A 84 -9.84 -22.18 6.26
C ARG A 84 -10.73 -21.83 7.46
N GLU A 85 -11.17 -20.59 7.57
CA GLU A 85 -12.05 -20.17 8.66
C GLU A 85 -13.45 -20.79 8.53
N LEU A 86 -14.00 -20.87 7.31
CA LEU A 86 -15.31 -21.47 7.03
C LEU A 86 -15.33 -23.01 7.18
N SER A 87 -14.18 -23.66 7.16
CA SER A 87 -14.06 -25.09 7.40
C SER A 87 -14.14 -25.46 8.89
N LYS A 88 -14.18 -24.46 9.79
CA LYS A 88 -14.38 -24.68 11.24
C LYS A 88 -15.81 -25.10 11.54
N ASP A 89 -15.95 -26.14 12.38
CA ASP A 89 -17.25 -26.53 12.86
C ASP A 89 -17.84 -25.46 13.78
N ASN A 90 -19.18 -25.26 13.69
CA ASN A 90 -19.91 -24.30 14.51
C ASN A 90 -19.41 -22.86 14.49
N LEU A 91 -18.98 -22.37 13.32
CA LEU A 91 -18.60 -20.98 13.14
C LEU A 91 -19.84 -20.08 13.33
N LYS A 92 -19.82 -19.22 14.36
CA LYS A 92 -20.91 -18.27 14.67
C LYS A 92 -20.54 -16.82 14.38
N LEU A 93 -19.26 -16.51 14.40
CA LEU A 93 -18.71 -15.17 14.15
C LEU A 93 -17.48 -15.25 13.27
N LEU A 94 -17.49 -14.51 12.18
CA LEU A 94 -16.34 -14.33 11.29
C LEU A 94 -15.90 -12.87 11.32
N ILE A 95 -14.61 -12.65 11.56
CA ILE A 95 -13.99 -11.31 11.52
C ILE A 95 -13.11 -11.27 10.27
N LEU A 96 -13.35 -10.28 9.42
CA LEU A 96 -12.62 -10.04 8.17
C LEU A 96 -11.94 -8.67 8.25
N ASP A 97 -10.60 -8.68 8.26
CA ASP A 97 -9.80 -7.45 8.35
C ASP A 97 -9.21 -7.10 6.97
N GLU A 98 -9.76 -6.07 6.33
CA GLU A 98 -9.45 -5.60 4.98
C GLU A 98 -9.39 -6.70 3.91
N PRO A 99 -10.36 -7.61 3.82
CA PRO A 99 -10.25 -8.80 2.98
C PRO A 99 -10.28 -8.51 1.47
N THR A 100 -10.70 -7.32 1.05
CA THR A 100 -10.81 -6.88 -0.35
C THR A 100 -9.61 -6.10 -0.85
N ALA A 101 -8.65 -5.78 0.02
CA ALA A 101 -7.52 -4.89 -0.31
C ALA A 101 -6.65 -5.38 -1.49
N VAL A 102 -6.57 -6.69 -1.68
CA VAL A 102 -5.73 -7.35 -2.69
C VAL A 102 -6.54 -7.99 -3.83
N LEU A 103 -7.87 -7.83 -3.83
CA LEU A 103 -8.77 -8.43 -4.79
C LEU A 103 -9.06 -7.49 -5.97
N THR A 104 -9.28 -8.08 -7.14
CA THR A 104 -9.88 -7.38 -8.28
C THR A 104 -11.35 -7.02 -7.97
N GLU A 105 -11.93 -6.08 -8.72
CA GLU A 105 -13.35 -5.69 -8.51
C GLU A 105 -14.29 -6.90 -8.55
N LYS A 106 -14.14 -7.79 -9.54
CA LYS A 106 -14.96 -9.01 -9.65
C LYS A 106 -14.80 -9.95 -8.46
N GLU A 107 -13.57 -10.12 -7.97
CA GLU A 107 -13.30 -10.95 -6.79
C GLU A 107 -13.86 -10.31 -5.52
N ALA A 108 -13.78 -8.99 -5.40
CA ALA A 108 -14.36 -8.26 -4.28
C ALA A 108 -15.90 -8.38 -4.26
N GLU A 109 -16.56 -8.20 -5.39
CA GLU A 109 -18.01 -8.40 -5.52
C GLU A 109 -18.42 -9.83 -5.12
N ALA A 110 -17.72 -10.85 -5.64
CA ALA A 110 -17.98 -12.25 -5.28
C ALA A 110 -17.80 -12.51 -3.77
N LEU A 111 -16.81 -11.88 -3.14
CA LEU A 111 -16.63 -11.96 -1.69
C LEU A 111 -17.78 -11.30 -0.93
N LEU A 112 -18.22 -10.12 -1.35
CA LEU A 112 -19.34 -9.40 -0.72
C LEU A 112 -20.64 -10.22 -0.81
N ASP A 113 -20.90 -10.85 -1.95
CA ASP A 113 -22.05 -11.75 -2.12
C ASP A 113 -21.95 -12.99 -1.20
N SER A 114 -20.74 -13.54 -1.05
CA SER A 114 -20.48 -14.62 -0.11
C SER A 114 -20.74 -14.20 1.35
N ILE A 115 -20.34 -12.98 1.73
CA ILE A 115 -20.60 -12.43 3.09
C ILE A 115 -22.10 -12.33 3.34
N ARG A 116 -22.90 -11.85 2.38
CA ARG A 116 -24.37 -11.83 2.49
C ARG A 116 -24.93 -13.23 2.71
N SER A 117 -24.53 -14.19 1.88
CA SER A 117 -24.96 -15.58 1.99
C SER A 117 -24.62 -16.21 3.34
N MET A 118 -23.45 -15.88 3.92
CA MET A 118 -23.05 -16.33 5.25
C MET A 118 -23.92 -15.72 6.34
N SER A 119 -24.23 -14.42 6.24
CA SER A 119 -25.11 -13.73 7.19
C SER A 119 -26.53 -14.32 7.17
N GLU A 120 -27.08 -14.58 6.00
CA GLU A 120 -28.39 -15.25 5.82
C GLU A 120 -28.42 -16.66 6.43
N LYS A 121 -27.29 -17.36 6.46
CA LYS A 121 -27.11 -18.67 7.11
C LYS A 121 -26.87 -18.57 8.62
N GLY A 122 -26.95 -17.38 9.22
CA GLY A 122 -26.83 -17.14 10.66
C GLY A 122 -25.39 -17.01 11.19
N ILE A 123 -24.40 -16.77 10.33
CA ILE A 123 -23.04 -16.43 10.74
C ILE A 123 -22.97 -14.91 10.89
N ALA A 124 -22.70 -14.40 12.10
CA ALA A 124 -22.42 -12.98 12.30
C ALA A 124 -21.07 -12.63 11.67
N VAL A 125 -21.00 -11.50 10.94
CA VAL A 125 -19.77 -11.04 10.29
C VAL A 125 -19.39 -9.66 10.81
N ILE A 126 -18.14 -9.49 11.25
CA ILE A 126 -17.52 -8.19 11.46
C ILE A 126 -16.61 -7.93 10.26
N PHE A 127 -16.97 -6.93 9.48
CA PHE A 127 -16.27 -6.55 8.25
C PHE A 127 -15.54 -5.24 8.46
N ILE A 128 -14.21 -5.29 8.53
CA ILE A 128 -13.35 -4.12 8.74
C ILE A 128 -12.77 -3.75 7.38
N THR A 129 -13.05 -2.54 6.93
CA THR A 129 -12.54 -2.01 5.65
C THR A 129 -12.56 -0.48 5.65
N HIS A 130 -11.70 0.11 4.84
CA HIS A 130 -11.73 1.53 4.53
C HIS A 130 -12.49 1.84 3.21
N ARG A 131 -12.96 0.83 2.48
CA ARG A 131 -13.75 0.97 1.25
C ARG A 131 -15.22 1.16 1.60
N LEU A 132 -15.62 2.43 1.75
CA LEU A 132 -16.94 2.79 2.29
C LEU A 132 -18.12 2.31 1.45
N HIS A 133 -17.94 2.19 0.12
CA HIS A 133 -18.97 1.63 -0.76
C HIS A 133 -19.26 0.17 -0.46
N GLU A 134 -18.23 -0.62 -0.11
CA GLU A 134 -18.40 -2.02 0.26
C GLU A 134 -19.21 -2.14 1.56
N ILE A 135 -18.92 -1.31 2.57
CA ILE A 135 -19.68 -1.26 3.83
C ILE A 135 -21.17 -1.03 3.57
N LEU A 136 -21.48 0.02 2.78
CA LEU A 136 -22.87 0.37 2.49
C LEU A 136 -23.59 -0.67 1.64
N SER A 137 -22.85 -1.50 0.90
CA SER A 137 -23.43 -2.54 0.06
C SER A 137 -23.77 -3.80 0.82
N VAL A 138 -23.05 -4.16 1.90
CA VAL A 138 -23.16 -5.49 2.52
C VAL A 138 -23.50 -5.47 4.01
N CYS A 139 -23.22 -4.36 4.73
CA CYS A 139 -23.40 -4.31 6.18
C CYS A 139 -24.79 -3.79 6.57
N ASP A 140 -25.34 -4.32 7.67
CA ASP A 140 -26.58 -3.83 8.28
C ASP A 140 -26.33 -2.61 9.16
N THR A 141 -25.18 -2.58 9.84
CA THR A 141 -24.80 -1.55 10.81
C THR A 141 -23.37 -1.08 10.55
N VAL A 142 -23.19 0.22 10.63
CA VAL A 142 -21.87 0.88 10.50
C VAL A 142 -21.43 1.39 11.86
N VAL A 143 -20.25 0.94 12.30
CA VAL A 143 -19.58 1.45 13.50
C VAL A 143 -18.32 2.19 13.07
N VAL A 144 -18.26 3.47 13.33
CA VAL A 144 -17.09 4.31 13.02
C VAL A 144 -16.23 4.44 14.25
N MET A 145 -14.96 4.05 14.14
CA MET A 145 -13.95 4.20 15.19
C MET A 145 -12.92 5.24 14.79
N ARG A 146 -12.49 6.05 15.76
CA ARG A 146 -11.41 7.01 15.59
C ARG A 146 -10.63 7.15 16.91
N ASP A 147 -9.30 7.09 16.81
CA ASP A 147 -8.39 7.23 17.95
C ASP A 147 -8.73 6.30 19.14
N GLY A 148 -9.22 5.09 18.84
CA GLY A 148 -9.59 4.06 19.81
C GLY A 148 -11.01 4.19 20.38
N TYR A 149 -11.79 5.20 19.98
CA TYR A 149 -13.15 5.44 20.45
C TYR A 149 -14.18 5.18 19.36
N VAL A 150 -15.33 4.64 19.75
CA VAL A 150 -16.51 4.55 18.87
C VAL A 150 -17.13 5.96 18.80
N VAL A 151 -17.01 6.61 17.64
CA VAL A 151 -17.54 7.97 17.41
C VAL A 151 -18.95 7.96 16.86
N LYS A 152 -19.35 6.87 16.20
CA LYS A 152 -20.70 6.71 15.64
C LYS A 152 -21.06 5.24 15.52
N ASN A 153 -22.36 4.95 15.72
CA ASN A 153 -22.98 3.64 15.47
C ASN A 153 -24.37 3.91 14.89
N VAL A 154 -24.57 3.48 13.62
CA VAL A 154 -25.81 3.76 12.85
C VAL A 154 -26.15 2.61 11.91
N PRO A 155 -27.45 2.39 11.59
CA PRO A 155 -27.82 1.49 10.51
C PRO A 155 -27.22 1.98 9.17
N ALA A 156 -26.74 1.03 8.34
CA ALA A 156 -26.12 1.38 7.05
C ALA A 156 -27.09 2.13 6.12
N LYS A 157 -28.38 1.80 6.17
CA LYS A 157 -29.44 2.46 5.38
C LYS A 157 -29.68 3.94 5.74
N ASP A 158 -29.25 4.37 6.95
CA ASP A 158 -29.46 5.73 7.48
C ASP A 158 -28.22 6.61 7.34
N THR A 159 -27.24 6.17 6.56
CA THR A 159 -25.99 6.92 6.34
C THR A 159 -25.50 6.82 4.89
N ASN A 160 -24.46 7.57 4.56
CA ASN A 160 -23.83 7.60 3.25
C ASN A 160 -22.31 7.78 3.37
N VAL A 161 -21.60 7.62 2.24
CA VAL A 161 -20.13 7.73 2.19
C VAL A 161 -19.62 9.05 2.77
N SER A 162 -20.29 10.16 2.46
CA SER A 162 -19.89 11.50 2.92
C SER A 162 -19.95 11.62 4.46
N ASP A 163 -21.02 11.11 5.06
CA ASP A 163 -21.22 11.21 6.52
C ASP A 163 -20.23 10.28 7.25
N ILE A 164 -20.04 9.05 6.75
CA ILE A 164 -19.03 8.12 7.31
C ILE A 164 -17.65 8.77 7.25
N THR A 165 -17.27 9.34 6.10
CA THR A 165 -15.99 10.04 5.92
C THR A 165 -15.82 11.19 6.93
N LYS A 166 -16.84 12.02 7.14
CA LYS A 166 -16.82 13.10 8.14
C LYS A 166 -16.56 12.56 9.55
N TRP A 167 -17.23 11.49 9.94
CA TRP A 167 -17.06 10.89 11.27
C TRP A 167 -15.65 10.27 11.44
N MET A 168 -15.13 9.62 10.38
CA MET A 168 -13.78 9.05 10.41
C MET A 168 -12.70 10.13 10.53
N VAL A 169 -12.80 11.21 9.74
CA VAL A 169 -11.79 12.28 9.70
C VAL A 169 -11.96 13.28 10.84
N GLY A 170 -13.18 13.47 11.33
CA GLY A 170 -13.48 14.42 12.44
C GLY A 170 -13.46 15.88 12.03
N ARG A 171 -13.33 16.19 10.76
CA ARG A 171 -13.45 17.51 10.15
C ARG A 171 -14.49 17.42 9.04
N ASN A 172 -15.10 18.53 8.70
CA ASN A 172 -15.76 18.63 7.40
C ASN A 172 -14.65 18.49 6.34
N VAL A 173 -14.44 17.28 5.84
CA VAL A 173 -13.82 17.11 4.55
C VAL A 173 -14.83 17.75 3.62
N SER A 174 -14.68 19.06 3.41
CA SER A 174 -15.29 19.65 2.26
C SER A 174 -14.77 18.81 1.10
N SER A 175 -15.68 18.19 0.39
CA SER A 175 -15.49 17.79 -1.00
C SER A 175 -15.35 19.07 -1.84
N ALA A 176 -14.54 19.99 -1.35
CA ALA A 176 -13.90 20.98 -2.16
C ALA A 176 -12.83 20.19 -2.94
N ALA A 177 -13.29 19.52 -4.00
CA ALA A 177 -12.60 19.67 -5.25
C ALA A 177 -12.51 21.19 -5.45
N ASN A 178 -11.62 21.86 -4.73
CA ASN A 178 -11.07 23.10 -5.20
C ASN A 178 -10.43 22.69 -6.50
N ASN A 179 -11.13 22.99 -7.60
CA ASN A 179 -10.66 22.90 -8.97
C ASN A 179 -9.52 23.93 -9.15
N ASP A 180 -8.50 23.81 -8.35
CA ASP A 180 -7.24 24.51 -8.52
C ASP A 180 -6.34 23.67 -9.43
N ILE A 181 -6.98 23.16 -10.50
CA ILE A 181 -6.28 22.52 -11.63
C ILE A 181 -5.63 23.66 -12.40
N ARG A 182 -4.30 23.68 -12.35
CA ARG A 182 -3.56 24.67 -13.13
C ARG A 182 -3.38 24.17 -14.54
N THR A 183 -3.70 25.00 -15.50
CA THR A 183 -3.19 24.86 -16.86
C THR A 183 -1.86 25.58 -16.93
N LEU A 184 -0.80 24.85 -17.31
CA LEU A 184 0.54 25.40 -17.49
C LEU A 184 0.92 25.36 -18.98
N PRO A 185 0.25 26.14 -19.86
CA PRO A 185 0.42 26.01 -21.30
C PRO A 185 1.85 26.38 -21.75
N ASP A 186 2.49 27.33 -21.08
CA ASP A 186 3.82 27.85 -21.44
C ASP A 186 4.96 27.22 -20.62
N ALA A 187 4.68 26.25 -19.75
CA ALA A 187 5.71 25.60 -18.93
C ALA A 187 6.64 24.75 -19.81
N LYS A 188 7.94 24.88 -19.58
CA LYS A 188 8.98 24.12 -20.26
C LYS A 188 8.90 22.65 -19.86
N THR A 189 9.28 21.77 -20.77
CA THR A 189 9.52 20.36 -20.44
C THR A 189 10.77 20.27 -19.56
N ILE A 190 10.59 19.81 -18.31
CA ILE A 190 11.69 19.61 -17.36
C ILE A 190 12.29 18.22 -17.51
N MET A 191 11.45 17.21 -17.79
CA MET A 191 11.89 15.83 -18.04
C MET A 191 11.26 15.31 -19.33
N SER A 192 12.07 14.69 -20.17
CA SER A 192 11.67 14.04 -21.41
C SER A 192 12.10 12.58 -21.39
N ILE A 193 11.16 11.69 -21.53
CA ILE A 193 11.35 10.24 -21.57
C ILE A 193 11.04 9.77 -22.99
N ARG A 194 11.91 8.98 -23.61
CA ARG A 194 11.72 8.44 -24.96
C ARG A 194 12.08 6.97 -25.02
N LYS A 195 11.16 6.21 -25.60
CA LYS A 195 11.27 4.76 -25.83
C LYS A 195 11.68 3.97 -24.58
N LEU A 196 11.18 4.42 -23.43
CA LEU A 196 11.50 3.77 -22.15
C LEU A 196 10.93 2.35 -22.12
N TRP A 197 11.80 1.41 -21.84
CA TRP A 197 11.42 0.06 -21.42
C TRP A 197 12.01 -0.26 -20.05
N VAL A 198 11.32 -1.04 -19.25
CA VAL A 198 11.75 -1.44 -17.90
C VAL A 198 11.37 -2.89 -17.66
N ASP A 199 12.31 -3.69 -17.19
CA ASP A 199 12.10 -5.09 -16.82
C ASP A 199 11.83 -5.21 -15.32
N MET A 200 10.68 -4.71 -14.88
CA MET A 200 10.20 -4.85 -13.51
C MET A 200 9.17 -5.98 -13.46
N PRO A 201 9.40 -7.05 -12.66
CA PRO A 201 8.45 -8.16 -12.55
C PRO A 201 7.05 -7.68 -12.14
N GLY A 202 6.05 -8.03 -12.96
CA GLY A 202 4.65 -7.62 -12.74
C GLY A 202 4.30 -6.20 -13.17
N GLU A 203 5.28 -5.35 -13.54
CA GLU A 203 5.08 -3.95 -13.97
C GLU A 203 6.03 -3.62 -15.14
N ILE A 204 6.02 -4.46 -16.17
CA ILE A 204 6.89 -4.31 -17.36
C ILE A 204 6.46 -3.08 -18.16
N VAL A 205 7.41 -2.22 -18.48
CA VAL A 205 7.23 -1.05 -19.36
C VAL A 205 7.73 -1.35 -20.76
N ARG A 206 6.99 -0.90 -21.77
CA ARG A 206 7.36 -1.10 -23.17
C ARG A 206 7.16 0.15 -23.98
N ASN A 207 8.29 0.74 -24.46
CA ASN A 207 8.32 1.84 -25.43
C ASN A 207 7.45 3.06 -25.05
N VAL A 208 7.65 3.59 -23.82
CA VAL A 208 6.91 4.75 -23.32
C VAL A 208 7.61 6.04 -23.70
N ASP A 209 6.86 6.98 -24.28
CA ASP A 209 7.25 8.38 -24.49
C ASP A 209 6.41 9.26 -23.58
N LEU A 210 7.07 10.16 -22.82
CA LEU A 210 6.41 11.04 -21.88
C LEU A 210 7.18 12.35 -21.71
N ASP A 211 6.47 13.48 -21.79
CA ASP A 211 6.99 14.81 -21.45
C ASP A 211 6.33 15.32 -20.17
N ILE A 212 7.15 15.76 -19.23
CA ILE A 212 6.72 16.30 -17.93
C ILE A 212 7.12 17.79 -17.89
N LYS A 213 6.14 18.64 -17.56
CA LYS A 213 6.31 20.08 -17.52
C LYS A 213 6.79 20.55 -16.16
N GLU A 214 7.60 21.60 -16.15
CA GLU A 214 8.13 22.21 -14.94
C GLU A 214 6.99 22.72 -14.03
N GLY A 215 7.04 22.34 -12.76
CA GLY A 215 6.08 22.76 -11.72
C GLY A 215 4.70 22.09 -11.80
N GLU A 216 4.44 21.18 -12.77
CA GLU A 216 3.17 20.43 -12.79
C GLU A 216 3.16 19.30 -11.76
N ILE A 217 1.94 18.89 -11.38
CA ILE A 217 1.68 17.57 -10.81
C ILE A 217 1.07 16.73 -11.92
N LEU A 218 1.88 15.81 -12.49
CA LEU A 218 1.43 14.84 -13.47
C LEU A 218 0.97 13.57 -12.77
N GLY A 219 -0.26 13.15 -13.01
CA GLY A 219 -0.78 11.85 -12.59
C GLY A 219 -0.51 10.76 -13.63
N ILE A 220 -0.09 9.59 -13.21
CA ILE A 220 -0.05 8.39 -14.06
C ILE A 220 -1.02 7.39 -13.44
N GLY A 221 -2.13 7.13 -14.18
CA GLY A 221 -3.17 6.18 -13.80
C GLY A 221 -3.06 4.88 -14.59
N GLY A 222 -3.83 3.88 -14.18
CA GLY A 222 -3.95 2.60 -14.87
C GLY A 222 -4.18 1.45 -13.91
N LEU A 223 -4.56 0.29 -14.46
CA LEU A 223 -4.73 -0.93 -13.67
C LEU A 223 -3.38 -1.44 -13.15
N ALA A 224 -3.42 -2.27 -12.10
CA ALA A 224 -2.24 -2.95 -11.59
C ALA A 224 -1.64 -3.88 -12.67
N GLY A 225 -0.32 -3.97 -12.73
CA GLY A 225 0.38 -4.83 -13.69
C GLY A 225 0.48 -4.24 -15.12
N GLN A 226 0.11 -2.98 -15.32
CA GLN A 226 0.16 -2.32 -16.64
C GLN A 226 1.44 -1.48 -16.86
N GLY A 227 2.43 -1.61 -15.98
CA GLY A 227 3.73 -0.96 -16.13
C GLY A 227 3.84 0.44 -15.53
N LYS A 228 2.77 0.98 -14.92
CA LYS A 228 2.82 2.34 -14.36
C LYS A 228 3.86 2.52 -13.25
N LEU A 229 4.04 1.50 -12.39
CA LEU A 229 5.06 1.50 -11.34
C LEU A 229 6.46 1.31 -11.91
N GLY A 230 6.59 0.61 -13.03
CA GLY A 230 7.87 0.42 -13.72
C GLY A 230 8.49 1.73 -14.18
N ILE A 231 7.70 2.74 -14.57
CA ILE A 231 8.23 4.02 -15.08
C ILE A 231 9.15 4.70 -14.07
N PRO A 232 8.71 5.07 -12.84
CA PRO A 232 9.60 5.71 -11.87
C PRO A 232 10.73 4.78 -11.42
N ASN A 233 10.46 3.49 -11.25
CA ASN A 233 11.46 2.51 -10.81
C ASN A 233 12.60 2.35 -11.83
N GLY A 234 12.27 2.34 -13.14
CA GLY A 234 13.26 2.28 -14.21
C GLY A 234 14.06 3.57 -14.36
N VAL A 235 13.39 4.74 -14.34
CA VAL A 235 14.07 6.04 -14.38
C VAL A 235 15.03 6.21 -13.20
N MET A 236 14.60 5.81 -12.00
CA MET A 236 15.44 5.84 -10.79
C MET A 236 16.55 4.77 -10.78
N GLY A 237 16.60 3.88 -11.77
CA GLY A 237 17.63 2.87 -11.91
C GLY A 237 17.52 1.70 -10.93
N LEU A 238 16.34 1.43 -10.39
CA LEU A 238 16.09 0.33 -9.46
C LEU A 238 15.86 -1.01 -10.17
N TYR A 239 15.44 -0.97 -11.43
CA TYR A 239 15.28 -2.11 -12.33
C TYR A 239 15.95 -1.81 -13.66
N GLU A 240 16.34 -2.88 -14.37
CA GLU A 240 16.97 -2.76 -15.68
C GLU A 240 16.04 -2.03 -16.65
N ALA A 241 16.56 -0.98 -17.27
CA ALA A 241 15.81 -0.10 -18.14
C ALA A 241 16.67 0.37 -19.32
N GLY A 242 16.01 0.69 -20.42
CA GLY A 242 16.62 1.31 -21.58
C GLY A 242 15.71 2.35 -22.23
N GLY A 243 16.23 3.06 -23.19
CA GLY A 243 15.63 4.24 -23.77
C GLY A 243 16.47 5.48 -23.44
N THR A 244 15.89 6.67 -23.53
CA THR A 244 16.57 7.92 -23.15
C THR A 244 15.72 8.74 -22.20
N VAL A 245 16.37 9.28 -21.18
CA VAL A 245 15.77 10.21 -20.22
C VAL A 245 16.63 11.46 -20.18
N GLU A 246 16.01 12.60 -20.42
CA GLU A 246 16.65 13.91 -20.27
C GLU A 246 15.96 14.68 -19.14
N PHE A 247 16.75 15.32 -18.31
CA PHE A 247 16.29 16.20 -17.25
C PHE A 247 16.99 17.55 -17.33
N GLU A 248 16.23 18.65 -17.36
CA GLU A 248 16.74 20.01 -17.62
C GLU A 248 17.61 20.08 -18.90
N GLY A 249 17.23 19.31 -19.94
CA GLY A 249 17.98 19.23 -21.22
C GLY A 249 19.30 18.45 -21.16
N LYS A 250 19.56 17.73 -20.08
CA LYS A 250 20.75 16.89 -19.91
C LYS A 250 20.34 15.41 -19.81
N PRO A 251 21.08 14.50 -20.46
CA PRO A 251 20.80 13.08 -20.35
C PRO A 251 21.06 12.57 -18.92
N ILE A 252 20.13 11.77 -18.40
CA ILE A 252 20.28 11.03 -17.15
C ILE A 252 20.66 9.59 -17.51
N PRO A 253 21.79 9.07 -17.03
CA PRO A 253 22.14 7.66 -17.18
C PRO A 253 21.12 6.76 -16.46
N LEU A 254 20.50 5.85 -17.21
CA LEU A 254 19.65 4.81 -16.65
C LEU A 254 20.49 3.78 -15.89
N ASN A 255 19.85 2.95 -15.06
CA ASN A 255 20.50 1.90 -14.24
C ASN A 255 21.54 2.46 -13.25
N SER A 256 21.40 3.73 -12.87
CA SER A 256 22.28 4.43 -11.93
C SER A 256 21.47 5.28 -10.95
N PRO A 257 21.01 4.74 -9.81
CA PRO A 257 20.23 5.51 -8.84
C PRO A 257 20.93 6.79 -8.37
N ARG A 258 22.25 6.76 -8.27
CA ARG A 258 23.05 7.90 -7.84
C ARG A 258 22.91 9.08 -8.80
N SER A 259 22.85 8.84 -10.11
CA SER A 259 22.71 9.89 -11.13
C SER A 259 21.42 10.69 -10.97
N CYS A 260 20.31 10.03 -10.64
CA CYS A 260 19.04 10.70 -10.37
C CYS A 260 19.11 11.56 -9.10
N LEU A 261 19.69 11.03 -8.04
CA LEU A 261 19.84 11.75 -6.77
C LEU A 261 20.75 12.97 -6.92
N ASP A 262 21.87 12.83 -7.65
CA ASP A 262 22.79 13.96 -7.94
C ASP A 262 22.14 15.02 -8.83
N ALA A 263 21.17 14.65 -9.68
CA ALA A 263 20.34 15.58 -10.45
C ALA A 263 19.19 16.21 -9.63
N ASN A 264 19.13 15.95 -8.31
CA ASN A 264 18.09 16.42 -7.41
C ASN A 264 16.67 15.88 -7.74
N ILE A 265 16.61 14.64 -8.21
CA ILE A 265 15.39 13.86 -8.41
C ILE A 265 15.19 12.95 -7.20
N ALA A 266 14.06 13.05 -6.54
CA ALA A 266 13.71 12.19 -5.40
C ALA A 266 12.60 11.19 -5.77
N PHE A 267 12.47 10.14 -4.95
CA PHE A 267 11.48 9.08 -5.14
C PHE A 267 10.89 8.61 -3.83
N VAL A 268 9.56 8.53 -3.80
CA VAL A 268 8.78 7.85 -2.76
C VAL A 268 8.21 6.58 -3.38
N SER A 269 8.77 5.45 -2.99
CA SER A 269 8.39 4.12 -3.50
C SER A 269 7.06 3.65 -2.93
N GLU A 270 6.37 2.81 -3.68
CA GLU A 270 5.20 2.04 -3.26
C GLU A 270 5.53 1.02 -2.16
N ASP A 271 6.77 0.53 -2.11
CA ASP A 271 7.26 -0.35 -1.04
C ASP A 271 7.91 0.46 0.09
N ARG A 272 7.08 0.97 0.98
CA ARG A 272 7.54 1.78 2.11
C ARG A 272 8.38 0.99 3.11
N ARG A 273 8.13 -0.33 3.27
CA ARG A 273 8.82 -1.16 4.29
C ARG A 273 10.13 -1.75 3.79
N GLY A 274 10.18 -2.20 2.52
CA GLY A 274 11.37 -2.79 1.93
C GLY A 274 12.37 -1.76 1.41
N VAL A 275 11.87 -0.67 0.80
CA VAL A 275 12.68 0.36 0.13
C VAL A 275 12.55 1.72 0.79
N GLY A 276 11.35 2.06 1.26
CA GLY A 276 11.01 3.41 1.71
C GLY A 276 11.66 3.80 3.03
N LEU A 277 11.74 2.91 4.02
CA LEU A 277 12.13 3.22 5.40
C LEU A 277 13.18 2.25 5.96
N LEU A 278 14.04 2.79 6.78
CA LEU A 278 14.91 2.03 7.69
C LEU A 278 14.09 1.78 8.97
N LEU A 279 13.35 0.65 9.01
CA LEU A 279 12.35 0.37 10.05
C LEU A 279 12.91 0.33 11.46
N ASP A 280 14.14 -0.14 11.63
CA ASP A 280 14.84 -0.27 12.91
C ASP A 280 15.48 1.02 13.41
N GLU A 281 15.53 2.03 12.53
CA GLU A 281 16.14 3.32 12.80
C GLU A 281 15.09 4.35 13.26
N THR A 282 15.58 5.44 13.86
CA THR A 282 14.76 6.55 14.33
C THR A 282 14.14 7.34 13.18
N LEU A 283 13.11 8.13 13.47
CA LEU A 283 12.52 9.04 12.49
C LEU A 283 13.55 10.07 12.02
N GLU A 284 14.39 10.59 12.93
CA GLU A 284 15.51 11.50 12.60
C GLU A 284 16.43 10.91 11.54
N TRP A 285 16.80 9.63 11.73
CA TRP A 285 17.69 8.96 10.81
C TRP A 285 17.03 8.75 9.44
N ASN A 286 15.76 8.34 9.43
CA ASN A 286 15.00 8.16 8.19
C ASN A 286 14.88 9.46 7.39
N VAL A 287 14.59 10.58 8.05
CA VAL A 287 14.38 11.88 7.38
C VAL A 287 15.68 12.46 6.86
N ALA A 288 16.74 12.47 7.68
CA ALA A 288 17.98 13.19 7.36
C ALA A 288 18.97 12.40 6.51
N PHE A 289 18.98 11.07 6.59
CA PHE A 289 20.02 10.22 5.98
C PHE A 289 20.22 10.46 4.47
N PRO A 290 19.18 10.50 3.61
CA PRO A 290 19.40 10.74 2.19
C PRO A 290 20.01 12.12 1.90
N ALA A 291 19.56 13.16 2.58
CA ALA A 291 20.10 14.51 2.39
C ALA A 291 21.55 14.63 2.87
N MET A 292 21.93 13.91 3.94
CA MET A 292 23.33 13.81 4.35
C MET A 292 24.20 13.13 3.29
N GLN A 293 23.71 12.02 2.72
CA GLN A 293 24.49 11.22 1.75
C GLN A 293 24.64 11.88 0.37
N VAL A 294 23.62 12.64 -0.05
CA VAL A 294 23.58 13.20 -1.41
C VAL A 294 24.05 14.65 -1.44
N GLN A 295 23.68 15.42 -0.42
CA GLN A 295 23.83 16.87 -0.45
C GLN A 295 24.75 17.42 0.65
N ASP A 296 25.36 16.56 1.47
CA ASP A 296 26.10 16.96 2.67
C ASP A 296 25.31 17.85 3.65
N LYS A 297 23.96 17.86 3.56
CA LYS A 297 23.10 18.57 4.52
C LYS A 297 23.20 17.94 5.90
N PHE A 298 22.91 18.68 6.95
CA PHE A 298 22.92 18.22 8.34
C PHE A 298 24.25 17.65 8.80
N LEU A 299 25.37 18.08 8.17
CA LEU A 299 26.73 17.73 8.55
C LEU A 299 27.50 18.98 8.96
N LYS A 300 28.16 18.90 10.12
CA LYS A 300 29.18 19.86 10.53
C LYS A 300 30.50 19.51 9.84
N LYS A 301 31.10 20.50 9.20
CA LYS A 301 32.36 20.37 8.47
C LYS A 301 33.48 21.05 9.24
N LEU A 302 34.58 20.32 9.50
CA LEU A 302 35.80 20.83 10.15
C LEU A 302 36.98 20.65 9.16
N LEU A 303 38.03 21.43 9.34
CA LEU A 303 39.25 21.41 8.53
C LEU A 303 38.96 21.45 7.00
N GLY A 304 38.12 22.42 6.57
CA GLY A 304 37.80 22.55 5.14
C GLY A 304 36.94 21.43 4.58
N GLY A 305 36.28 20.61 5.42
CA GLY A 305 35.41 19.51 5.00
C GLY A 305 36.10 18.14 5.02
N LEU A 306 37.36 18.05 5.47
CA LEU A 306 38.06 16.78 5.65
C LEU A 306 37.41 15.89 6.72
N ILE A 307 36.84 16.51 7.76
CA ILE A 307 36.12 15.81 8.80
C ILE A 307 34.68 16.28 8.76
N LYS A 308 33.75 15.33 8.64
CA LYS A 308 32.30 15.57 8.63
C LYS A 308 31.67 14.73 9.74
N TRP A 309 30.83 15.33 10.58
CA TRP A 309 30.02 14.61 11.53
C TRP A 309 28.60 15.17 11.57
N ARG A 310 27.68 14.40 12.09
CA ARG A 310 26.26 14.74 12.13
C ARG A 310 26.00 15.99 12.97
N ASP A 311 25.15 16.87 12.49
CA ASP A 311 24.57 17.95 13.26
C ASP A 311 23.24 17.48 13.87
N GLU A 312 23.33 16.85 15.05
CA GLU A 312 22.18 16.27 15.74
C GLU A 312 21.05 17.31 15.96
N LYS A 313 21.41 18.57 16.20
CA LYS A 313 20.45 19.65 16.40
C LYS A 313 19.69 19.95 15.09
N ALA A 314 20.37 20.14 13.99
CA ALA A 314 19.76 20.40 12.70
C ALA A 314 18.90 19.20 12.21
N ILE A 315 19.33 17.96 12.52
CA ILE A 315 18.58 16.74 12.23
C ILE A 315 17.26 16.69 13.01
N SER A 316 17.32 17.00 14.32
CA SER A 316 16.12 17.04 15.17
C SER A 316 15.15 18.13 14.70
N GLU A 317 15.66 19.35 14.45
CA GLU A 317 14.85 20.49 13.99
C GLU A 317 14.11 20.20 12.67
N VAL A 318 14.77 19.62 11.67
CA VAL A 318 14.12 19.28 10.39
C VAL A 318 13.10 18.16 10.56
N THR A 319 13.39 17.19 11.43
CA THR A 319 12.46 16.08 11.69
C THR A 319 11.22 16.57 12.42
N ASP A 320 11.40 17.36 13.46
CA ASP A 320 10.30 17.93 14.25
C ASP A 320 9.42 18.85 13.39
N LYS A 321 10.02 19.66 12.49
CA LYS A 321 9.31 20.44 11.48
C LYS A 321 8.36 19.56 10.66
N TYR A 322 8.85 18.45 10.09
CA TYR A 322 7.99 17.58 9.26
C TYR A 322 7.02 16.75 10.08
N ILE A 323 7.33 16.40 11.33
CA ILE A 323 6.38 15.78 12.26
C ILE A 323 5.17 16.71 12.45
N GLU A 324 5.39 18.01 12.63
CA GLU A 324 4.33 19.00 12.79
C GLU A 324 3.59 19.26 11.48
N GLU A 325 4.30 19.57 10.39
CA GLU A 325 3.71 19.92 9.08
C GLU A 325 2.85 18.79 8.49
N LEU A 326 3.30 17.53 8.63
CA LEU A 326 2.60 16.36 8.15
C LEU A 326 1.68 15.74 9.21
N MET A 327 1.59 16.35 10.40
CA MET A 327 0.77 15.84 11.52
C MET A 327 1.07 14.35 11.78
N ILE A 328 2.34 14.00 11.97
CA ILE A 328 2.77 12.61 12.22
C ILE A 328 2.50 12.28 13.68
N LYS A 329 1.66 11.25 13.92
CA LYS A 329 1.41 10.78 15.29
C LYS A 329 2.57 9.89 15.75
N CYS A 330 3.42 10.41 16.61
CA CYS A 330 4.58 9.71 17.19
C CYS A 330 4.84 10.24 18.62
N THR A 331 5.73 9.53 19.33
CA THR A 331 6.18 9.95 20.69
C THR A 331 7.35 10.93 20.65
N GLY A 332 7.89 11.21 19.45
CA GLY A 332 8.99 12.13 19.19
C GLY A 332 9.90 11.64 18.06
N SER A 333 10.83 12.50 17.63
CA SER A 333 11.73 12.24 16.48
C SER A 333 12.68 11.04 16.68
N LYS A 334 12.92 10.62 17.92
CA LYS A 334 13.75 9.47 18.27
C LYS A 334 13.02 8.12 18.26
N GLN A 335 11.70 8.11 18.05
CA GLN A 335 10.93 6.88 17.90
C GLN A 335 11.40 6.08 16.67
N LYS A 336 11.33 4.75 16.74
CA LYS A 336 11.64 3.89 15.59
C LYS A 336 10.51 3.87 14.59
N ALA A 337 10.86 3.86 13.29
CA ALA A 337 9.87 3.89 12.21
C ALA A 337 8.92 2.68 12.24
N ARG A 338 9.38 1.50 12.68
CA ARG A 338 8.56 0.28 12.81
C ARG A 338 7.37 0.42 13.76
N GLU A 339 7.46 1.30 14.75
CA GLU A 339 6.43 1.49 15.78
C GLU A 339 5.26 2.37 15.33
N LEU A 340 5.41 2.99 14.16
CA LEU A 340 4.38 3.85 13.59
C LEU A 340 3.31 3.03 12.85
N SER A 341 2.06 3.54 12.86
CA SER A 341 1.03 3.07 11.95
C SER A 341 1.40 3.28 10.47
N GLY A 342 0.79 2.51 9.57
CA GLY A 342 1.09 2.60 8.14
C GLY A 342 0.96 4.01 7.57
N GLY A 343 -0.08 4.77 7.95
CA GLY A 343 -0.25 6.16 7.52
C GLY A 343 0.84 7.09 8.02
N ASN A 344 1.33 6.91 9.26
CA ASN A 344 2.43 7.71 9.77
C ASN A 344 3.78 7.31 9.16
N GLN A 345 3.99 6.02 8.85
CA GLN A 345 5.14 5.56 8.09
C GLN A 345 5.19 6.22 6.69
N GLN A 346 4.05 6.30 6.00
CA GLN A 346 3.96 6.96 4.70
C GLN A 346 4.34 8.45 4.77
N LYS A 347 3.89 9.13 5.81
CA LYS A 347 4.26 10.54 6.05
C LYS A 347 5.76 10.72 6.31
N ILE A 348 6.42 9.76 6.97
CA ILE A 348 7.90 9.77 7.10
C ILE A 348 8.57 9.56 5.74
N CYS A 349 8.04 8.70 4.85
CA CYS A 349 8.56 8.59 3.49
C CYS A 349 8.50 9.92 2.72
N LEU A 350 7.40 10.68 2.89
CA LEU A 350 7.28 12.01 2.32
C LEU A 350 8.25 13.01 2.97
N ALA A 351 8.34 13.02 4.31
CA ALA A 351 9.28 13.88 5.04
C ALA A 351 10.73 13.67 4.57
N LYS A 352 11.12 12.41 4.39
CA LYS A 352 12.43 12.02 3.83
C LYS A 352 12.67 12.62 2.45
N ALA A 353 11.66 12.55 1.57
CA ALA A 353 11.77 13.10 0.22
C ALA A 353 11.77 14.65 0.24
N PHE A 354 10.96 15.27 1.09
CA PHE A 354 10.89 16.72 1.21
C PHE A 354 12.17 17.33 1.83
N ALA A 355 12.82 16.62 2.75
CA ALA A 355 14.11 17.06 3.34
C ALA A 355 15.25 17.15 2.32
N LEU A 356 15.15 16.42 1.20
CA LEU A 356 16.05 16.58 0.06
C LEU A 356 15.85 17.90 -0.68
N GLU A 357 14.66 18.55 -0.53
CA GLU A 357 14.28 19.73 -1.33
C GLU A 357 14.50 19.48 -2.83
N PRO A 358 13.88 18.43 -3.39
CA PRO A 358 14.14 18.03 -4.76
C PRO A 358 13.55 19.02 -5.76
N LYS A 359 14.11 19.08 -6.97
CA LYS A 359 13.49 19.76 -8.11
C LYS A 359 12.37 18.93 -8.73
N PHE A 360 12.51 17.62 -8.64
CA PHE A 360 11.60 16.66 -9.23
C PHE A 360 11.35 15.49 -8.27
N LEU A 361 10.10 15.10 -8.13
CA LEU A 361 9.68 14.06 -7.19
C LEU A 361 8.75 13.03 -7.86
N PHE A 362 9.19 11.78 -7.92
CA PHE A 362 8.30 10.66 -8.19
C PHE A 362 7.64 10.19 -6.88
N VAL A 363 6.33 9.90 -6.94
CA VAL A 363 5.57 9.38 -5.80
C VAL A 363 4.69 8.23 -6.27
N SER A 364 5.04 7.02 -5.89
CA SER A 364 4.30 5.81 -6.26
C SER A 364 3.36 5.37 -5.15
N GLU A 365 2.06 5.26 -5.49
CA GLU A 365 0.99 4.77 -4.62
C GLU A 365 1.04 5.40 -3.20
N PRO A 366 1.02 6.74 -3.07
CA PRO A 366 1.29 7.43 -1.81
C PRO A 366 0.27 7.13 -0.70
N THR A 367 -0.86 6.60 -1.06
CA THR A 367 -1.99 6.38 -0.15
C THR A 367 -2.30 4.89 0.05
N ARG A 368 -1.50 4.00 -0.53
CA ARG A 368 -1.72 2.56 -0.44
C ARG A 368 -1.60 2.04 1.00
N GLY A 369 -2.66 1.35 1.46
CA GLY A 369 -2.69 0.73 2.79
C GLY A 369 -2.65 1.74 3.93
N ILE A 370 -3.27 2.90 3.75
CA ILE A 370 -3.50 3.90 4.79
C ILE A 370 -4.99 4.25 4.88
N ASP A 371 -5.42 4.70 6.04
CA ASP A 371 -6.81 5.06 6.28
C ASP A 371 -7.25 6.33 5.51
N VAL A 372 -8.57 6.49 5.32
CA VAL A 372 -9.17 7.59 4.54
C VAL A 372 -8.75 8.97 5.06
N GLY A 373 -8.63 9.12 6.38
CA GLY A 373 -8.22 10.38 6.99
C GLY A 373 -6.76 10.72 6.69
N ALA A 374 -5.88 9.73 6.74
CA ALA A 374 -4.48 9.89 6.40
C ALA A 374 -4.27 10.09 4.89
N LYS A 375 -5.12 9.48 4.02
CA LYS A 375 -5.08 9.71 2.56
C LYS A 375 -5.20 11.20 2.22
N SER A 376 -6.24 11.86 2.71
CA SER A 376 -6.45 13.30 2.45
C SER A 376 -5.25 14.14 2.87
N LEU A 377 -4.67 13.86 4.05
CA LEU A 377 -3.51 14.59 4.55
C LEU A 377 -2.27 14.41 3.67
N VAL A 378 -2.04 13.19 3.17
CA VAL A 378 -0.94 12.88 2.26
C VAL A 378 -1.10 13.63 0.93
N LEU A 379 -2.30 13.60 0.36
CA LEU A 379 -2.60 14.28 -0.90
C LEU A 379 -2.50 15.81 -0.77
N GLU A 380 -3.03 16.37 0.32
CA GLU A 380 -2.89 17.80 0.63
C GLU A 380 -1.42 18.20 0.82
N ALA A 381 -0.63 17.38 1.52
CA ALA A 381 0.79 17.64 1.73
C ALA A 381 1.57 17.66 0.40
N LEU A 382 1.30 16.72 -0.52
CA LEU A 382 1.91 16.69 -1.84
C LEU A 382 1.54 17.95 -2.65
N LYS A 383 0.25 18.32 -2.66
CA LYS A 383 -0.23 19.52 -3.36
C LYS A 383 0.41 20.77 -2.78
N LYS A 384 0.42 20.91 -1.46
CA LYS A 384 1.05 22.03 -0.76
C LYS A 384 2.54 22.12 -1.09
N PHE A 385 3.26 21.00 -0.99
CA PHE A 385 4.70 20.96 -1.30
C PHE A 385 4.99 21.40 -2.73
N ASN A 386 4.23 20.91 -3.73
CA ASN A 386 4.36 21.39 -5.10
C ASN A 386 4.09 22.90 -5.23
N ARG A 387 3.00 23.40 -4.62
CA ARG A 387 2.59 24.81 -4.75
C ARG A 387 3.56 25.77 -4.08
N GLU A 388 4.07 25.43 -2.91
CA GLU A 388 4.98 26.30 -2.12
C GLU A 388 6.42 26.23 -2.57
N SER A 389 6.90 25.04 -2.98
CA SER A 389 8.31 24.84 -3.35
C SER A 389 8.56 24.87 -4.85
N GLY A 390 7.51 24.87 -5.71
CA GLY A 390 7.65 24.80 -7.17
C GLY A 390 8.18 23.47 -7.70
N VAL A 391 8.25 22.44 -6.87
CA VAL A 391 8.73 21.09 -7.25
C VAL A 391 7.81 20.47 -8.29
N THR A 392 8.39 19.85 -9.32
CA THR A 392 7.62 19.04 -10.27
C THR A 392 7.33 17.68 -9.66
N VAL A 393 6.08 17.21 -9.70
CA VAL A 393 5.67 15.94 -9.10
C VAL A 393 5.08 15.02 -10.16
N VAL A 394 5.50 13.77 -10.18
CA VAL A 394 4.83 12.70 -10.92
C VAL A 394 4.23 11.74 -9.90
N MET A 395 2.91 11.73 -9.80
CA MET A 395 2.17 10.88 -8.89
C MET A 395 1.59 9.68 -9.63
N ILE A 396 1.95 8.48 -9.18
CA ILE A 396 1.40 7.23 -9.69
C ILE A 396 0.36 6.72 -8.69
N SER A 397 -0.86 6.45 -9.16
CA SER A 397 -1.91 5.86 -8.34
C SER A 397 -2.82 4.94 -9.15
N SER A 398 -3.28 3.88 -8.51
CA SER A 398 -4.33 3.00 -9.01
C SER A 398 -5.73 3.60 -8.79
N GLU A 399 -5.85 4.57 -7.89
CA GLU A 399 -7.12 5.24 -7.57
C GLU A 399 -7.26 6.53 -8.40
N LEU A 400 -8.07 6.50 -9.44
CA LEU A 400 -8.26 7.65 -10.35
C LEU A 400 -8.77 8.91 -9.61
N GLU A 401 -9.59 8.73 -8.59
CA GLU A 401 -10.11 9.85 -7.79
C GLU A 401 -9.00 10.62 -7.06
N GLU A 402 -7.95 9.94 -6.61
CA GLU A 402 -6.78 10.60 -5.99
C GLU A 402 -6.05 11.48 -7.00
N LEU A 403 -5.85 10.96 -8.22
CA LEU A 403 -5.22 11.72 -9.30
C LEU A 403 -6.05 12.96 -9.67
N ARG A 404 -7.38 12.82 -9.74
CA ARG A 404 -8.28 13.95 -10.03
C ARG A 404 -8.28 15.04 -8.97
N GLN A 405 -7.99 14.70 -7.71
CA GLN A 405 -7.95 15.66 -6.60
C GLN A 405 -6.67 16.50 -6.60
N VAL A 406 -5.56 15.96 -7.09
CA VAL A 406 -4.22 16.54 -6.88
C VAL A 406 -3.55 16.97 -8.17
N CYS A 407 -3.74 16.19 -9.26
CA CYS A 407 -2.94 16.36 -10.48
C CYS A 407 -3.49 17.44 -11.40
N ASP A 408 -2.58 18.18 -12.04
CA ASP A 408 -2.89 19.19 -13.06
C ASP A 408 -3.18 18.51 -14.43
N ARG A 409 -2.57 17.36 -14.69
CA ARG A 409 -2.71 16.53 -15.90
C ARG A 409 -2.63 15.05 -15.54
N ILE A 410 -3.37 14.20 -16.25
CA ILE A 410 -3.37 12.74 -16.02
C ILE A 410 -3.05 12.04 -17.33
N ALA A 411 -2.12 11.09 -17.29
CA ALA A 411 -1.81 10.11 -18.32
C ALA A 411 -2.36 8.73 -17.89
N ILE A 412 -2.93 7.97 -18.83
CA ILE A 412 -3.47 6.62 -18.59
C ILE A 412 -2.92 5.67 -19.64
#